data_540bb76e1ccaa72a4d547b316b04e192
#
_entry.id   540bb76e1ccaa72a4d547b316b04e192
#
_cell.length_a   1.000
_cell.length_b   1.000
_cell.length_c   1.000
_cell.angle_alpha   90.00
_cell.angle_beta   90.00
_cell.angle_gamma   90.00
#
_symmetry.space_group_name_H-M   'P 1'
#
loop_
_entity.id
_entity.type
_entity.pdbx_description
1 polymer ?
#
loop_
_entity_poly.entity_id
_entity_poly.type
_entity_poly.pdbx_seq_one_letter_code
_entity_poly.pdbx_strand_id
1 'polypeptide(L)'
;MEDNKKKSPFAKEYEIAWDKYSQKDLKNVFELADRYIDFMSRCKTERECVEEFRNRAEKAGYKNLQDLIEANKKLKAGDKVYAELMGKTIALFVIGKRPLEDGMLILGAHVDSPRLDLKQNPLYEDTGLALLDTHYYGGIKKYQWMTMPLALHGVIVKKDGTKINVVIGEDDGDPVFGVSDLLIHLAKDQMKKSLAEGVEGEKLNVLVGSIPINDKKVKNRVKQNILKILNDKYGIVEEDFVSAEIEVVPAGRARHYGFDNSMIMAYGQDDRVCAYTSFEAMMEIEKPEKTCVTLLVDKEEIGSVGATGMHSRFFENTVAEIANLMGNYSELTIRRALANSKMISSDVSAAFDPNYPEVMEKQSAAFFGKGI
;
A
#
# COMPACT_ATOMS: atom_id res chain seq x y z
N MET A 1 -36.15 -27.99 -20.38
CA MET A 1 -37.26 -27.60 -19.49
C MET A 1 -36.66 -26.61 -18.49
N GLU A 2 -36.84 -25.32 -18.78
CA GLU A 2 -36.43 -24.25 -17.81
C GLU A 2 -37.36 -24.35 -16.61
N ASP A 3 -36.77 -24.67 -15.47
CA ASP A 3 -37.45 -24.72 -14.17
C ASP A 3 -37.77 -23.24 -13.80
N ASN A 4 -38.98 -22.83 -14.11
CA ASN A 4 -39.54 -21.51 -13.80
C ASN A 4 -39.83 -21.48 -12.26
N LYS A 5 -38.78 -21.58 -11.44
CA LYS A 5 -38.88 -21.44 -9.99
C LYS A 5 -39.30 -19.99 -9.69
N LYS A 6 -40.53 -19.79 -9.29
CA LYS A 6 -40.99 -18.48 -8.78
C LYS A 6 -40.09 -18.08 -7.61
N LYS A 7 -39.45 -16.93 -7.77
CA LYS A 7 -38.63 -16.30 -6.72
C LYS A 7 -39.48 -16.07 -5.48
N SER A 8 -38.95 -16.47 -4.33
CA SER A 8 -39.61 -16.17 -3.04
C SER A 8 -39.47 -14.68 -2.76
N PRO A 9 -40.56 -13.93 -2.44
CA PRO A 9 -40.46 -12.52 -2.08
C PRO A 9 -39.76 -12.30 -0.71
N PHE A 10 -39.49 -13.36 0.02
CA PHE A 10 -38.86 -13.34 1.34
C PHE A 10 -37.41 -13.82 1.34
N ALA A 11 -36.90 -14.31 0.19
CA ALA A 11 -35.55 -14.81 0.09
C ALA A 11 -34.58 -13.73 -0.44
N LYS A 12 -33.43 -13.58 0.21
CA LYS A 12 -32.33 -12.77 -0.30
C LYS A 12 -31.71 -13.51 -1.51
N GLU A 13 -31.60 -12.82 -2.62
CA GLU A 13 -30.88 -13.33 -3.79
C GLU A 13 -29.61 -12.51 -3.97
N TYR A 14 -28.51 -13.19 -4.25
CA TYR A 14 -27.26 -12.56 -4.62
C TYR A 14 -27.18 -12.52 -6.14
N GLU A 15 -27.28 -11.32 -6.68
CA GLU A 15 -27.16 -11.12 -8.12
C GLU A 15 -25.67 -10.99 -8.49
N ILE A 16 -25.32 -11.53 -9.63
CA ILE A 16 -23.95 -11.41 -10.17
C ILE A 16 -23.82 -10.06 -10.87
N ALA A 17 -22.82 -9.28 -10.50
CA ALA A 17 -22.59 -7.94 -11.07
C ALA A 17 -22.44 -7.97 -12.59
N TRP A 18 -21.79 -9.01 -13.12
CA TRP A 18 -21.60 -9.19 -14.57
C TRP A 18 -22.92 -9.27 -15.35
N ASP A 19 -23.99 -9.82 -14.76
CA ASP A 19 -25.31 -9.92 -15.40
C ASP A 19 -26.03 -8.56 -15.47
N LYS A 20 -25.57 -7.57 -14.68
CA LYS A 20 -26.20 -6.24 -14.59
C LYS A 20 -25.51 -5.18 -15.41
N TYR A 21 -24.24 -5.38 -15.76
CA TYR A 21 -23.47 -4.38 -16.47
C TYR A 21 -23.94 -4.24 -17.92
N SER A 22 -24.28 -3.02 -18.32
CA SER A 22 -24.40 -2.66 -19.74
C SER A 22 -23.03 -2.70 -20.43
N GLN A 23 -23.00 -2.66 -21.75
CA GLN A 23 -21.74 -2.57 -22.51
C GLN A 23 -20.93 -1.32 -22.13
N LYS A 24 -21.60 -0.22 -21.77
CA LYS A 24 -20.94 0.99 -21.29
C LYS A 24 -20.32 0.77 -19.92
N ASP A 25 -21.02 0.09 -19.02
CA ASP A 25 -20.51 -0.20 -17.68
C ASP A 25 -19.30 -1.12 -17.74
N LEU A 26 -19.35 -2.17 -18.57
CA LEU A 26 -18.21 -3.07 -18.82
C LEU A 26 -16.99 -2.29 -19.32
N LYS A 27 -17.16 -1.38 -20.27
CA LYS A 27 -16.06 -0.53 -20.74
C LYS A 27 -15.46 0.30 -19.58
N ASN A 28 -16.30 0.95 -18.79
CA ASN A 28 -15.85 1.76 -17.65
C ASN A 28 -15.11 0.90 -16.60
N VAL A 29 -15.60 -0.31 -16.33
CA VAL A 29 -14.95 -1.26 -15.39
C VAL A 29 -13.55 -1.63 -15.86
N PHE A 30 -13.38 -1.98 -17.14
CA PHE A 30 -12.07 -2.31 -17.68
C PHE A 30 -11.13 -1.09 -17.75
N GLU A 31 -11.64 0.08 -18.11
CA GLU A 31 -10.85 1.32 -18.06
C GLU A 31 -10.38 1.67 -16.63
N LEU A 32 -11.21 1.43 -15.62
CA LEU A 32 -10.83 1.57 -14.21
C LEU A 32 -9.79 0.53 -13.82
N ALA A 33 -9.98 -0.73 -14.24
CA ALA A 33 -9.05 -1.82 -14.00
C ALA A 33 -7.66 -1.53 -14.60
N ASP A 34 -7.59 -1.02 -15.83
CA ASP A 34 -6.33 -0.65 -16.48
C ASP A 34 -5.59 0.46 -15.72
N ARG A 35 -6.31 1.49 -15.25
CA ARG A 35 -5.72 2.54 -14.41
C ARG A 35 -5.25 2.01 -13.05
N TYR A 36 -5.99 1.08 -12.47
CA TYR A 36 -5.61 0.43 -11.22
C TYR A 36 -4.38 -0.48 -11.41
N ILE A 37 -4.29 -1.24 -12.49
CA ILE A 37 -3.11 -2.04 -12.86
C ILE A 37 -1.86 -1.15 -12.99
N ASP A 38 -1.99 0.01 -13.63
CA ASP A 38 -0.88 0.96 -13.75
C ASP A 38 -0.46 1.50 -12.38
N PHE A 39 -1.42 1.88 -11.54
CA PHE A 39 -1.17 2.31 -10.15
C PHE A 39 -0.44 1.21 -9.36
N MET A 40 -0.95 -0.01 -9.33
CA MET A 40 -0.37 -1.14 -8.60
C MET A 40 1.01 -1.57 -9.13
N SER A 41 1.29 -1.29 -10.39
CA SER A 41 2.61 -1.57 -10.99
C SER A 41 3.67 -0.59 -10.53
N ARG A 42 3.31 0.65 -10.25
CA ARG A 42 4.23 1.73 -9.89
C ARG A 42 4.30 2.01 -8.39
N CYS A 43 3.21 1.77 -7.67
CA CYS A 43 3.08 2.12 -6.27
C CYS A 43 3.10 0.85 -5.41
N LYS A 44 4.29 0.41 -5.00
CA LYS A 44 4.49 -0.81 -4.20
C LYS A 44 4.73 -0.55 -2.73
N THR A 45 4.96 0.72 -2.36
CA THR A 45 5.12 1.16 -0.98
C THR A 45 4.05 2.18 -0.61
N GLU A 46 3.80 2.37 0.67
CA GLU A 46 2.88 3.40 1.16
C GLU A 46 3.31 4.81 0.73
N ARG A 47 4.63 5.07 0.64
CA ARG A 47 5.15 6.36 0.14
C ARG A 47 4.79 6.62 -1.31
N GLU A 48 4.95 5.63 -2.15
CA GLU A 48 4.61 5.73 -3.58
C GLU A 48 3.11 5.91 -3.76
N CYS A 49 2.28 5.21 -2.96
CA CYS A 49 0.83 5.38 -2.97
C CYS A 49 0.43 6.81 -2.58
N VAL A 50 0.96 7.32 -1.47
CA VAL A 50 0.66 8.68 -0.99
C VAL A 50 1.14 9.73 -1.99
N GLU A 51 2.32 9.58 -2.57
CA GLU A 51 2.85 10.48 -3.59
C GLU A 51 1.95 10.51 -4.84
N GLU A 52 1.52 9.36 -5.34
CA GLU A 52 0.61 9.29 -6.49
C GLU A 52 -0.75 9.94 -6.17
N PHE A 53 -1.34 9.63 -5.01
CA PHE A 53 -2.60 10.23 -4.59
C PHE A 53 -2.50 11.75 -4.41
N ARG A 54 -1.43 12.24 -3.80
CA ARG A 54 -1.14 13.68 -3.69
C ARG A 54 -1.04 14.34 -5.07
N ASN A 55 -0.21 13.78 -5.95
CA ASN A 55 0.02 14.34 -7.28
C ASN A 55 -1.28 14.41 -8.11
N ARG A 56 -2.15 13.41 -7.98
CA ARG A 56 -3.47 13.40 -8.65
C ARG A 56 -4.44 14.38 -7.99
N ALA A 57 -4.44 14.47 -6.67
CA ALA A 57 -5.27 15.42 -5.92
C ALA A 57 -4.91 16.88 -6.28
N GLU A 58 -3.62 17.22 -6.34
CA GLU A 58 -3.16 18.56 -6.76
C GLU A 58 -3.63 18.92 -8.18
N LYS A 59 -3.51 17.98 -9.12
CA LYS A 59 -4.04 18.15 -10.49
C LYS A 59 -5.56 18.35 -10.52
N ALA A 60 -6.30 17.75 -9.55
CA ALA A 60 -7.73 17.91 -9.38
C ALA A 60 -8.13 19.16 -8.57
N GLY A 61 -7.16 20.02 -8.22
CA GLY A 61 -7.37 21.30 -7.57
C GLY A 61 -7.36 21.29 -6.05
N TYR A 62 -7.00 20.16 -5.42
CA TYR A 62 -6.77 20.11 -3.98
C TYR A 62 -5.56 20.98 -3.60
N LYS A 63 -5.65 21.63 -2.44
CA LYS A 63 -4.59 22.48 -1.89
C LYS A 63 -4.03 21.85 -0.63
N ASN A 64 -2.72 21.99 -0.45
CA ASN A 64 -2.06 21.56 0.77
C ASN A 64 -2.60 22.35 1.97
N LEU A 65 -3.02 21.64 3.03
CA LEU A 65 -3.54 22.27 4.25
C LEU A 65 -2.50 23.18 4.92
N GLN A 66 -1.23 22.77 4.93
CA GLN A 66 -0.16 23.55 5.55
C GLN A 66 0.02 24.91 4.87
N ASP A 67 -0.01 24.95 3.53
CA ASP A 67 0.07 26.19 2.77
C ASP A 67 -1.11 27.12 3.08
N LEU A 68 -2.31 26.55 3.28
CA LEU A 68 -3.51 27.33 3.63
C LEU A 68 -3.43 27.89 5.05
N ILE A 69 -2.85 27.14 6.00
CA ILE A 69 -2.59 27.58 7.38
C ILE A 69 -1.62 28.76 7.37
N GLU A 70 -0.48 28.60 6.70
CA GLU A 70 0.55 29.65 6.61
C GLU A 70 0.02 30.94 5.96
N ALA A 71 -0.82 30.79 4.94
CA ALA A 71 -1.48 31.91 4.27
C ALA A 71 -2.70 32.45 5.03
N ASN A 72 -3.10 31.84 6.15
CA ASN A 72 -4.34 32.13 6.91
C ASN A 72 -5.58 32.21 6.00
N LYS A 73 -5.67 31.30 5.03
CA LYS A 73 -6.72 31.31 4.01
C LYS A 73 -7.96 30.61 4.50
N LYS A 74 -9.09 31.36 4.56
CA LYS A 74 -10.36 30.80 4.99
C LYS A 74 -10.91 29.76 4.00
N LEU A 75 -11.49 28.71 4.55
CA LEU A 75 -12.16 27.64 3.82
C LEU A 75 -13.67 27.87 3.73
N LYS A 76 -14.26 27.47 2.61
CA LYS A 76 -15.69 27.53 2.31
C LYS A 76 -16.16 26.25 1.63
N ALA A 77 -17.47 26.07 1.57
CA ALA A 77 -18.07 24.91 0.90
C ALA A 77 -17.59 24.76 -0.56
N GLY A 78 -17.19 23.57 -0.93
CA GLY A 78 -16.63 23.20 -2.23
C GLY A 78 -15.11 23.32 -2.32
N ASP A 79 -14.43 23.88 -1.31
CA ASP A 79 -12.96 23.89 -1.29
C ASP A 79 -12.43 22.46 -1.11
N LYS A 80 -11.35 22.14 -1.85
CA LYS A 80 -10.67 20.86 -1.87
C LYS A 80 -9.33 21.01 -1.16
N VAL A 81 -9.09 20.19 -0.14
CA VAL A 81 -7.90 20.28 0.72
C VAL A 81 -7.32 18.89 0.93
N TYR A 82 -5.99 18.79 0.98
CA TYR A 82 -5.33 17.59 1.47
C TYR A 82 -4.32 17.92 2.57
N ALA A 83 -4.12 16.94 3.45
CA ALA A 83 -3.03 16.91 4.42
C ALA A 83 -2.30 15.59 4.31
N GLU A 84 -0.98 15.60 4.50
CA GLU A 84 -0.17 14.38 4.54
C GLU A 84 0.71 14.34 5.79
N LEU A 85 1.07 13.14 6.21
CA LEU A 85 1.97 12.92 7.33
C LEU A 85 3.15 12.04 6.91
N MET A 86 4.35 12.62 6.94
CA MET A 86 5.62 11.94 6.65
C MET A 86 5.66 11.23 5.28
N GLY A 87 4.79 11.60 4.33
CA GLY A 87 4.67 10.95 3.03
C GLY A 87 4.15 9.52 3.08
N LYS A 88 3.45 9.10 4.16
CA LYS A 88 2.95 7.74 4.35
C LYS A 88 1.45 7.66 4.64
N THR A 89 0.85 8.77 5.05
CA THR A 89 -0.58 8.88 5.32
C THR A 89 -1.10 10.15 4.66
N ILE A 90 -2.28 10.08 4.06
CA ILE A 90 -2.92 11.23 3.41
C ILE A 90 -4.41 11.28 3.75
N ALA A 91 -4.91 12.50 3.99
CA ALA A 91 -6.33 12.78 4.14
C ALA A 91 -6.75 13.84 3.12
N LEU A 92 -7.79 13.55 2.36
CA LEU A 92 -8.37 14.46 1.37
C LEU A 92 -9.74 14.91 1.86
N PHE A 93 -10.05 16.19 1.71
CA PHE A 93 -11.31 16.79 2.13
C PHE A 93 -11.96 17.58 1.00
N VAL A 94 -13.26 17.42 0.83
CA VAL A 94 -14.10 18.37 0.10
C VAL A 94 -15.07 18.99 1.10
N ILE A 95 -14.93 20.29 1.33
CA ILE A 95 -15.69 21.01 2.38
C ILE A 95 -17.16 21.06 2.00
N GLY A 96 -18.01 20.60 2.92
CA GLY A 96 -19.46 20.57 2.77
C GLY A 96 -20.13 21.93 3.00
N LYS A 97 -21.41 22.00 2.66
CA LYS A 97 -22.26 23.20 2.93
C LYS A 97 -22.70 23.29 4.38
N ARG A 98 -22.86 22.14 5.04
CA ARG A 98 -23.29 22.05 6.43
C ARG A 98 -22.13 22.31 7.39
N PRO A 99 -22.41 22.77 8.63
CA PRO A 99 -21.39 22.90 9.66
C PRO A 99 -20.63 21.58 9.89
N LEU A 100 -19.34 21.69 10.20
CA LEU A 100 -18.50 20.50 10.45
C LEU A 100 -19.01 19.66 11.63
N GLU A 101 -19.62 20.32 12.63
CA GLU A 101 -20.26 19.67 13.79
C GLU A 101 -21.37 18.67 13.45
N ASP A 102 -21.98 18.80 12.28
CA ASP A 102 -23.00 17.85 11.78
C ASP A 102 -22.37 16.51 11.38
N GLY A 103 -21.05 16.41 11.41
CA GLY A 103 -20.26 15.24 11.07
C GLY A 103 -19.90 15.17 9.60
N MET A 104 -18.87 14.39 9.33
CA MET A 104 -18.30 14.14 8.00
C MET A 104 -18.75 12.78 7.46
N LEU A 105 -18.59 12.57 6.16
CA LEU A 105 -18.67 11.26 5.50
C LEU A 105 -17.25 10.82 5.12
N ILE A 106 -16.80 9.73 5.70
CA ILE A 106 -15.40 9.31 5.64
C ILE A 106 -15.30 7.96 4.93
N LEU A 107 -14.41 7.86 3.95
CA LEU A 107 -13.91 6.61 3.40
C LEU A 107 -12.51 6.38 3.96
N GLY A 108 -12.30 5.27 4.65
CA GLY A 108 -11.01 4.91 5.24
C GLY A 108 -10.49 3.59 4.69
N ALA A 109 -9.18 3.54 4.41
CA ALA A 109 -8.47 2.36 3.95
C ALA A 109 -6.99 2.50 4.32
N HIS A 110 -6.20 1.41 4.24
CA HIS A 110 -4.76 1.48 4.42
C HIS A 110 -3.98 1.33 3.12
N VAL A 111 -2.71 1.72 3.14
CA VAL A 111 -1.83 1.72 1.96
C VAL A 111 -0.55 0.92 2.15
N ASP A 112 -0.24 0.53 3.40
CA ASP A 112 0.85 -0.40 3.70
C ASP A 112 0.44 -1.84 3.34
N SER A 113 1.43 -2.70 3.14
CA SER A 113 1.23 -4.12 2.85
C SER A 113 2.39 -4.92 3.44
N PRO A 114 2.21 -6.21 3.75
CA PRO A 114 3.28 -7.05 4.27
C PRO A 114 4.47 -7.14 3.30
N ARG A 115 5.68 -7.03 3.83
CA ARG A 115 6.93 -6.99 3.06
C ARG A 115 8.14 -7.40 3.90
N LEU A 116 9.34 -7.28 3.31
CA LEU A 116 10.60 -7.29 4.05
C LEU A 116 11.16 -5.87 4.07
N ASP A 117 11.64 -5.42 5.24
CA ASP A 117 12.36 -4.15 5.40
C ASP A 117 13.86 -4.43 5.56
N LEU A 118 14.73 -3.60 5.00
CA LEU A 118 16.16 -3.68 5.29
C LEU A 118 16.44 -3.21 6.72
N LYS A 119 17.32 -3.93 7.44
CA LYS A 119 17.84 -3.47 8.73
C LYS A 119 18.78 -2.27 8.54
N GLN A 120 19.14 -1.58 9.63
CA GLN A 120 19.95 -0.35 9.59
C GLN A 120 21.37 -0.55 9.07
N ASN A 121 21.93 -1.75 9.22
CA ASN A 121 23.26 -2.12 8.71
C ASN A 121 23.10 -3.42 7.89
N PRO A 122 22.45 -3.37 6.72
CA PRO A 122 21.95 -4.58 6.07
C PRO A 122 23.02 -5.32 5.29
N LEU A 123 24.01 -4.63 4.71
CA LEU A 123 24.92 -5.21 3.76
C LEU A 123 26.07 -5.95 4.43
N TYR A 124 26.16 -7.25 4.22
CA TYR A 124 27.25 -8.09 4.68
C TYR A 124 27.74 -9.04 3.58
N GLU A 125 28.92 -9.61 3.79
CA GLU A 125 29.50 -10.66 2.94
C GLU A 125 29.79 -11.90 3.76
N ASP A 126 29.37 -13.04 3.28
CA ASP A 126 29.75 -14.34 3.80
C ASP A 126 30.01 -15.31 2.65
N THR A 127 31.08 -16.11 2.78
CA THR A 127 31.48 -17.14 1.81
C THR A 127 31.53 -16.71 0.32
N GLY A 128 31.84 -15.41 0.08
CA GLY A 128 31.90 -14.84 -1.27
C GLY A 128 30.57 -14.42 -1.86
N LEU A 129 29.53 -14.33 -1.05
CA LEU A 129 28.22 -13.78 -1.41
C LEU A 129 27.96 -12.51 -0.62
N ALA A 130 27.42 -11.49 -1.26
CA ALA A 130 26.89 -10.30 -0.60
C ALA A 130 25.38 -10.43 -0.42
N LEU A 131 24.92 -10.16 0.80
CA LEU A 131 23.52 -10.25 1.18
C LEU A 131 23.07 -8.96 1.89
N LEU A 132 21.76 -8.69 1.82
CA LEU A 132 21.10 -7.68 2.63
C LEU A 132 20.29 -8.36 3.74
N ASP A 133 20.57 -8.01 4.98
CA ASP A 133 19.85 -8.47 6.15
C ASP A 133 18.49 -7.77 6.26
N THR A 134 17.43 -8.55 6.48
CA THR A 134 16.06 -8.07 6.46
C THR A 134 15.31 -8.37 7.75
N HIS A 135 14.21 -7.67 7.91
CA HIS A 135 13.18 -7.90 8.90
C HIS A 135 11.81 -7.92 8.22
N TYR A 136 10.94 -8.89 8.48
CA TYR A 136 9.62 -8.89 7.90
C TYR A 136 8.66 -7.95 8.63
N TYR A 137 7.79 -7.31 7.88
CA TYR A 137 6.75 -6.38 8.32
C TYR A 137 5.38 -6.99 8.04
N GLY A 138 4.47 -6.93 9.03
CA GLY A 138 3.13 -7.51 8.92
C GLY A 138 3.11 -9.04 8.96
N GLY A 139 1.99 -9.63 8.62
CA GLY A 139 1.76 -11.07 8.61
C GLY A 139 2.14 -11.71 7.29
N ILE A 140 3.28 -12.40 7.21
CA ILE A 140 3.72 -13.09 6.00
C ILE A 140 3.73 -14.61 6.16
N LYS A 141 3.42 -15.32 5.08
CA LYS A 141 3.80 -16.72 4.91
C LYS A 141 5.23 -16.75 4.35
N LYS A 142 6.22 -16.93 5.22
CA LYS A 142 7.64 -16.78 4.93
C LYS A 142 8.10 -17.57 3.70
N TYR A 143 7.56 -18.76 3.47
CA TYR A 143 7.90 -19.59 2.32
C TYR A 143 7.55 -18.96 0.96
N GLN A 144 6.55 -18.06 0.91
CA GLN A 144 6.18 -17.38 -0.34
C GLN A 144 7.22 -16.35 -0.81
N TRP A 145 8.09 -15.91 0.09
CA TRP A 145 9.13 -14.91 -0.19
C TRP A 145 10.43 -15.50 -0.72
N MET A 146 10.54 -16.83 -0.71
CA MET A 146 11.70 -17.54 -1.24
C MET A 146 11.52 -17.82 -2.73
N THR A 147 12.63 -17.81 -3.47
CA THR A 147 12.72 -18.14 -4.91
C THR A 147 11.91 -17.26 -5.87
N MET A 148 11.23 -16.23 -5.38
CA MET A 148 10.56 -15.27 -6.25
C MET A 148 11.48 -14.09 -6.58
N PRO A 149 11.31 -13.44 -7.76
CA PRO A 149 11.99 -12.19 -8.06
C PRO A 149 11.53 -11.09 -7.11
N LEU A 150 12.48 -10.35 -6.54
CA LEU A 150 12.23 -9.23 -5.62
C LEU A 150 12.84 -7.95 -6.18
N ALA A 151 12.23 -6.83 -5.83
CA ALA A 151 12.65 -5.46 -6.13
C ALA A 151 12.94 -4.70 -4.84
N LEU A 152 13.73 -3.65 -4.92
CA LEU A 152 14.02 -2.72 -3.83
C LEU A 152 13.33 -1.39 -4.10
N HIS A 153 12.47 -0.97 -3.18
CA HIS A 153 11.77 0.32 -3.22
C HIS A 153 12.02 1.09 -1.94
N GLY A 154 12.10 2.41 -2.02
CA GLY A 154 12.20 3.20 -0.81
C GLY A 154 12.93 4.53 -0.98
N VAL A 155 13.39 5.06 0.13
CA VAL A 155 14.06 6.36 0.20
C VAL A 155 15.30 6.29 1.09
N ILE A 156 16.33 7.00 0.67
CA ILE A 156 17.54 7.25 1.45
C ILE A 156 17.65 8.74 1.69
N VAL A 157 17.93 9.16 2.93
CA VAL A 157 18.18 10.55 3.29
C VAL A 157 19.65 10.70 3.65
N LYS A 158 20.40 11.41 2.81
CA LYS A 158 21.84 11.65 3.01
C LYS A 158 22.10 12.65 4.14
N LYS A 159 23.32 12.73 4.64
CA LYS A 159 23.74 13.66 5.71
C LYS A 159 23.47 15.14 5.39
N ASP A 160 23.48 15.53 4.12
CA ASP A 160 23.18 16.89 3.66
C ASP A 160 21.67 17.17 3.52
N GLY A 161 20.80 16.19 3.85
CA GLY A 161 19.36 16.27 3.70
C GLY A 161 18.83 15.88 2.32
N THR A 162 19.71 15.55 1.38
CA THR A 162 19.31 15.09 0.03
C THR A 162 18.54 13.77 0.14
N LYS A 163 17.36 13.71 -0.47
CA LYS A 163 16.55 12.51 -0.59
C LYS A 163 16.83 11.82 -1.92
N ILE A 164 17.04 10.52 -1.87
CA ILE A 164 17.22 9.65 -3.04
C ILE A 164 16.10 8.62 -3.01
N ASN A 165 15.25 8.62 -4.04
CA ASN A 165 14.28 7.55 -4.23
C ASN A 165 15.00 6.36 -4.86
N VAL A 166 14.75 5.17 -4.31
CA VAL A 166 15.30 3.90 -4.77
C VAL A 166 14.16 3.07 -5.35
N VAL A 167 14.25 2.73 -6.63
CA VAL A 167 13.41 1.74 -7.31
C VAL A 167 14.34 0.92 -8.18
N ILE A 168 14.55 -0.34 -7.84
CA ILE A 168 15.46 -1.25 -8.55
C ILE A 168 14.81 -2.62 -8.67
N GLY A 169 14.66 -3.12 -9.87
CA GLY A 169 14.09 -4.45 -10.14
C GLY A 169 12.77 -4.43 -10.88
N GLU A 170 12.33 -3.26 -11.35
CA GLU A 170 11.05 -3.09 -12.06
C GLU A 170 11.20 -2.93 -13.57
N ASP A 171 12.27 -2.31 -14.02
CA ASP A 171 12.55 -2.11 -15.44
C ASP A 171 13.23 -3.32 -16.08
N ASP A 172 13.00 -3.57 -17.35
CA ASP A 172 13.57 -4.70 -18.10
C ASP A 172 15.11 -4.77 -18.05
N GLY A 173 15.77 -3.65 -17.84
CA GLY A 173 17.22 -3.54 -17.70
C GLY A 173 17.75 -3.66 -16.28
N ASP A 174 16.88 -3.74 -15.29
CA ASP A 174 17.27 -3.83 -13.88
C ASP A 174 17.63 -5.26 -13.46
N PRO A 175 18.55 -5.42 -12.51
CA PRO A 175 18.70 -6.68 -11.81
C PRO A 175 17.51 -6.92 -10.89
N VAL A 176 17.05 -8.15 -10.78
CA VAL A 176 16.16 -8.59 -9.70
C VAL A 176 16.96 -9.25 -8.59
N PHE A 177 16.37 -9.32 -7.41
CA PHE A 177 16.95 -9.92 -6.22
C PHE A 177 16.16 -11.15 -5.79
N GLY A 178 16.61 -11.87 -4.77
CA GLY A 178 15.86 -13.00 -4.25
C GLY A 178 16.43 -13.56 -2.96
N VAL A 179 15.60 -14.31 -2.28
CA VAL A 179 15.96 -15.13 -1.12
C VAL A 179 16.13 -16.56 -1.61
N SER A 180 17.30 -17.15 -1.37
CA SER A 180 17.58 -18.54 -1.77
C SER A 180 16.83 -19.54 -0.90
N ASP A 181 16.48 -20.68 -1.48
CA ASP A 181 15.93 -21.82 -0.76
C ASP A 181 16.80 -23.07 -0.98
N LEU A 182 16.60 -24.07 -0.15
CA LEU A 182 17.25 -25.36 -0.31
C LEU A 182 16.65 -26.13 -1.49
N LEU A 183 17.52 -26.70 -2.32
CA LEU A 183 17.06 -27.67 -3.30
C LEU A 183 16.57 -28.96 -2.60
N ILE A 184 15.64 -29.67 -3.21
CA ILE A 184 14.95 -30.81 -2.61
C ILE A 184 15.88 -31.87 -2.02
N HIS A 185 17.04 -32.09 -2.63
CA HIS A 185 18.01 -33.09 -2.17
C HIS A 185 18.69 -32.72 -0.84
N LEU A 186 18.73 -31.43 -0.48
CA LEU A 186 19.29 -30.92 0.77
C LEU A 186 18.19 -30.56 1.81
N ALA A 187 16.92 -30.54 1.42
CA ALA A 187 15.80 -30.06 2.22
C ALA A 187 15.18 -31.12 3.15
N LYS A 188 15.78 -32.30 3.31
CA LYS A 188 15.20 -33.44 4.06
C LYS A 188 14.66 -33.05 5.44
N ASP A 189 15.39 -32.23 6.18
CA ASP A 189 14.97 -31.84 7.54
C ASP A 189 14.08 -30.62 7.53
N GLN A 190 14.22 -29.70 6.58
CA GLN A 190 13.29 -28.60 6.35
C GLN A 190 11.89 -29.11 6.01
N MET A 191 11.79 -30.10 5.14
CA MET A 191 10.51 -30.70 4.71
C MET A 191 9.73 -31.43 5.82
N LYS A 192 10.35 -31.72 6.97
CA LYS A 192 9.69 -32.32 8.13
C LYS A 192 9.10 -31.26 9.10
N LYS A 193 9.50 -30.00 8.95
CA LYS A 193 9.02 -28.91 9.79
C LYS A 193 7.63 -28.47 9.35
N SER A 194 6.89 -27.81 10.23
CA SER A 194 5.66 -27.11 9.86
C SER A 194 5.96 -26.00 8.86
N LEU A 195 4.96 -25.56 8.07
CA LEU A 195 5.14 -24.43 7.15
C LEU A 195 5.60 -23.14 7.86
N ALA A 196 5.20 -22.96 9.12
CA ALA A 196 5.60 -21.81 9.92
C ALA A 196 7.08 -21.85 10.34
N GLU A 197 7.65 -23.05 10.49
CA GLU A 197 9.00 -23.28 11.00
C GLU A 197 10.00 -23.66 9.90
N GLY A 198 9.51 -24.09 8.73
CA GLY A 198 10.32 -24.52 7.60
C GLY A 198 11.22 -23.41 7.06
N VAL A 199 10.79 -22.17 7.21
CA VAL A 199 11.55 -20.95 6.87
C VAL A 199 11.65 -20.07 8.13
N GLU A 200 12.88 -19.79 8.53
CA GLU A 200 13.18 -18.91 9.66
C GLU A 200 13.17 -17.45 9.19
N GLY A 201 12.51 -16.54 9.91
CA GLY A 201 12.42 -15.12 9.53
C GLY A 201 13.78 -14.45 9.38
N GLU A 202 14.72 -14.74 10.29
CA GLU A 202 16.10 -14.21 10.25
C GLU A 202 16.95 -14.76 9.09
N LYS A 203 16.41 -15.67 8.27
CA LYS A 203 17.06 -16.21 7.07
C LYS A 203 16.47 -15.69 5.76
N LEU A 204 15.55 -14.75 5.83
CA LEU A 204 14.98 -14.07 4.67
C LEU A 204 15.93 -12.98 4.12
N ASN A 205 17.22 -13.26 4.09
CA ASN A 205 18.24 -12.33 3.62
C ASN A 205 18.35 -12.36 2.10
N VAL A 206 18.41 -11.17 1.51
CA VAL A 206 18.35 -10.99 0.07
C VAL A 206 19.73 -11.06 -0.55
N LEU A 207 19.92 -11.98 -1.49
CA LEU A 207 21.17 -12.12 -2.24
C LEU A 207 21.31 -11.00 -3.27
N VAL A 208 22.44 -10.27 -3.23
CA VAL A 208 22.67 -9.08 -4.08
C VAL A 208 23.94 -9.11 -4.91
N GLY A 209 24.81 -10.11 -4.74
CA GLY A 209 25.97 -10.24 -5.60
C GLY A 209 27.01 -11.26 -5.17
N SER A 210 27.94 -11.55 -6.09
CA SER A 210 29.02 -12.53 -5.89
C SER A 210 30.35 -12.15 -6.57
N ILE A 211 30.41 -11.03 -7.29
CA ILE A 211 31.64 -10.60 -7.99
C ILE A 211 32.50 -9.76 -7.05
N PRO A 212 33.75 -10.17 -6.73
CA PRO A 212 34.63 -9.37 -5.89
C PRO A 212 35.33 -8.27 -6.69
N ILE A 213 35.71 -7.17 -6.01
CA ILE A 213 36.65 -6.21 -6.59
C ILE A 213 38.02 -6.84 -6.81
N ASN A 214 38.81 -6.27 -7.73
CA ASN A 214 40.11 -6.85 -8.12
C ASN A 214 41.25 -6.54 -7.11
N ASP A 215 41.00 -5.81 -6.03
CA ASP A 215 42.03 -5.57 -5.01
C ASP A 215 42.02 -6.68 -3.94
N LYS A 216 43.06 -7.55 -4.00
CA LYS A 216 43.22 -8.68 -3.06
C LYS A 216 43.58 -8.27 -1.63
N LYS A 217 43.97 -7.01 -1.39
CA LYS A 217 44.32 -6.50 -0.04
C LYS A 217 43.07 -6.05 0.76
N VAL A 218 41.97 -5.85 0.09
CA VAL A 218 40.71 -5.43 0.71
C VAL A 218 39.96 -6.63 1.26
N LYS A 219 39.40 -6.50 2.47
CA LYS A 219 38.48 -7.48 3.05
C LYS A 219 37.06 -7.30 2.47
N ASN A 220 36.25 -8.36 2.50
CA ASN A 220 34.87 -8.36 2.04
C ASN A 220 34.74 -7.76 0.63
N ARG A 221 35.46 -8.33 -0.31
CA ARG A 221 35.62 -7.79 -1.66
C ARG A 221 34.36 -7.76 -2.49
N VAL A 222 33.42 -8.68 -2.23
CA VAL A 222 32.11 -8.70 -2.90
C VAL A 222 31.26 -7.56 -2.34
N LYS A 223 31.17 -7.40 -1.03
CA LYS A 223 30.52 -6.25 -0.38
C LYS A 223 31.06 -4.92 -0.92
N GLN A 224 32.39 -4.80 -1.04
CA GLN A 224 33.00 -3.59 -1.58
C GLN A 224 32.61 -3.32 -3.03
N ASN A 225 32.41 -4.36 -3.84
CA ASN A 225 31.92 -4.20 -5.20
C ASN A 225 30.48 -3.70 -5.23
N ILE A 226 29.61 -4.24 -4.36
CA ILE A 226 28.22 -3.75 -4.25
C ILE A 226 28.20 -2.29 -3.81
N LEU A 227 28.97 -1.91 -2.79
CA LEU A 227 29.08 -0.52 -2.35
C LEU A 227 29.57 0.40 -3.47
N LYS A 228 30.56 -0.06 -4.26
CA LYS A 228 31.03 0.69 -5.42
C LYS A 228 29.92 0.90 -6.46
N ILE A 229 29.16 -0.16 -6.79
CA ILE A 229 28.03 -0.06 -7.74
C ILE A 229 26.97 0.93 -7.24
N LEU A 230 26.61 0.85 -5.95
CA LEU A 230 25.64 1.76 -5.33
C LEU A 230 26.15 3.21 -5.31
N ASN A 231 27.44 3.41 -5.06
CA ASN A 231 28.05 4.72 -5.11
C ASN A 231 28.09 5.30 -6.54
N ASP A 232 28.54 4.49 -7.50
CA ASP A 232 28.64 4.92 -8.90
C ASP A 232 27.27 5.27 -9.50
N LYS A 233 26.21 4.53 -9.14
CA LYS A 233 24.86 4.70 -9.72
C LYS A 233 24.01 5.74 -8.95
N TYR A 234 24.10 5.73 -7.61
CA TYR A 234 23.20 6.52 -6.75
C TYR A 234 23.93 7.50 -5.83
N GLY A 235 25.26 7.50 -5.80
CA GLY A 235 26.04 8.31 -4.87
C GLY A 235 25.87 7.90 -3.39
N ILE A 236 25.49 6.64 -3.14
CA ILE A 236 25.23 6.09 -1.81
C ILE A 236 26.53 5.50 -1.24
N VAL A 237 26.76 5.71 0.05
CA VAL A 237 27.80 5.05 0.84
C VAL A 237 27.17 4.16 1.92
N GLU A 238 27.95 3.29 2.53
CA GLU A 238 27.42 2.31 3.50
C GLU A 238 26.69 2.99 4.69
N GLU A 239 27.19 4.14 5.14
CA GLU A 239 26.59 4.89 6.24
C GLU A 239 25.15 5.41 5.92
N ASP A 240 24.84 5.61 4.64
CA ASP A 240 23.52 6.10 4.21
C ASP A 240 22.40 5.08 4.44
N PHE A 241 22.73 3.79 4.61
CA PHE A 241 21.74 2.77 5.00
C PHE A 241 21.13 3.01 6.38
N VAL A 242 21.81 3.68 7.29
CA VAL A 242 21.30 3.95 8.66
C VAL A 242 20.05 4.83 8.61
N SER A 243 19.94 5.72 7.63
CA SER A 243 18.80 6.62 7.42
C SER A 243 17.91 6.16 6.25
N ALA A 244 18.17 4.98 5.70
CA ALA A 244 17.39 4.44 4.60
C ALA A 244 16.12 3.77 5.12
N GLU A 245 15.06 3.91 4.36
CA GLU A 245 13.84 3.13 4.49
C GLU A 245 13.63 2.43 3.14
N ILE A 246 14.11 1.18 3.06
CA ILE A 246 14.07 0.38 1.84
C ILE A 246 13.28 -0.89 2.12
N GLU A 247 12.25 -1.08 1.34
CA GLU A 247 11.36 -2.22 1.32
C GLU A 247 11.74 -3.17 0.19
N VAL A 248 11.72 -4.46 0.50
CA VAL A 248 11.92 -5.53 -0.47
C VAL A 248 10.54 -6.10 -0.79
N VAL A 249 10.14 -5.98 -2.04
CA VAL A 249 8.80 -6.32 -2.51
C VAL A 249 8.87 -7.24 -3.72
N PRO A 250 7.80 -7.99 -4.05
CA PRO A 250 7.75 -8.78 -5.28
C PRO A 250 7.96 -7.92 -6.52
N ALA A 251 8.93 -8.30 -7.36
CA ALA A 251 9.24 -7.62 -8.61
C ALA A 251 8.20 -7.91 -9.69
N GLY A 252 8.02 -6.97 -10.61
CA GLY A 252 7.17 -7.10 -11.79
C GLY A 252 5.82 -6.40 -11.67
N ARG A 253 5.21 -6.17 -12.82
CA ARG A 253 3.98 -5.38 -12.96
C ARG A 253 2.73 -6.14 -12.54
N ALA A 254 1.73 -5.42 -12.06
CA ALA A 254 0.36 -5.91 -11.97
C ALA A 254 -0.16 -6.30 -13.38
N ARG A 255 -1.05 -7.28 -13.45
CA ARG A 255 -1.58 -7.83 -14.72
C ARG A 255 -3.02 -8.25 -14.57
N HIS A 256 -3.72 -8.26 -15.70
CA HIS A 256 -4.97 -9.02 -15.79
C HIS A 256 -4.73 -10.50 -15.49
N TYR A 257 -5.69 -11.11 -14.81
CA TYR A 257 -5.62 -12.50 -14.37
C TYR A 257 -6.87 -13.27 -14.84
N GLY A 258 -6.64 -14.46 -15.37
CA GLY A 258 -7.64 -15.29 -16.02
C GLY A 258 -7.75 -15.04 -17.54
N PHE A 259 -8.29 -16.01 -18.27
CA PHE A 259 -8.40 -15.91 -19.73
C PHE A 259 -9.32 -14.79 -20.20
N ASP A 260 -10.28 -14.40 -19.38
CA ASP A 260 -11.27 -13.37 -19.65
C ASP A 260 -10.90 -12.00 -19.07
N ASN A 261 -9.72 -11.89 -18.45
CA ASN A 261 -9.23 -10.68 -17.80
C ASN A 261 -10.13 -10.13 -16.67
N SER A 262 -10.95 -11.00 -16.06
CA SER A 262 -11.94 -10.59 -15.05
C SER A 262 -11.37 -10.31 -13.68
N MET A 263 -10.09 -10.62 -13.47
CA MET A 263 -9.38 -10.41 -12.20
C MET A 263 -8.06 -9.68 -12.43
N ILE A 264 -7.45 -9.20 -11.35
CA ILE A 264 -6.15 -8.52 -11.36
C ILE A 264 -5.22 -9.24 -10.39
N MET A 265 -4.03 -9.59 -10.85
CA MET A 265 -2.93 -10.10 -10.03
C MET A 265 -1.95 -8.99 -9.76
N ALA A 266 -1.77 -8.65 -8.49
CA ALA A 266 -0.82 -7.64 -8.05
C ALA A 266 -0.36 -7.92 -6.62
N TYR A 267 0.82 -7.42 -6.25
CA TYR A 267 1.27 -7.33 -4.88
C TYR A 267 0.58 -6.17 -4.17
N GLY A 268 0.13 -6.38 -2.95
CA GLY A 268 -0.47 -5.33 -2.10
C GLY A 268 -1.93 -5.00 -2.43
N GLN A 269 -2.71 -5.97 -2.92
CA GLN A 269 -4.17 -5.82 -3.08
C GLN A 269 -4.86 -5.49 -1.76
N ASP A 270 -4.37 -6.04 -0.67
CA ASP A 270 -4.65 -5.69 0.68
C ASP A 270 -3.76 -4.48 1.09
N ASP A 271 -4.31 -3.29 1.34
CA ASP A 271 -5.71 -2.87 1.08
C ASP A 271 -5.75 -1.76 0.00
N ARG A 272 -4.79 -1.78 -0.93
CA ARG A 272 -4.70 -0.75 -1.97
C ARG A 272 -5.88 -0.75 -2.92
N VAL A 273 -6.63 -1.86 -3.02
CA VAL A 273 -7.86 -1.87 -3.82
C VAL A 273 -8.93 -0.99 -3.19
N CYS A 274 -9.10 -1.03 -1.86
CA CYS A 274 -10.02 -0.14 -1.17
C CYS A 274 -9.51 1.31 -1.13
N ALA A 275 -8.20 1.49 -0.93
CA ALA A 275 -7.58 2.82 -0.96
C ALA A 275 -7.77 3.51 -2.33
N TYR A 276 -7.50 2.80 -3.42
CA TYR A 276 -7.63 3.33 -4.78
C TYR A 276 -9.08 3.66 -5.12
N THR A 277 -10.01 2.76 -4.85
CA THR A 277 -11.44 2.99 -5.14
C THR A 277 -12.04 4.10 -4.27
N SER A 278 -11.62 4.22 -3.01
CA SER A 278 -11.98 5.34 -2.14
C SER A 278 -11.45 6.68 -2.67
N PHE A 279 -10.22 6.68 -3.19
CA PHE A 279 -9.63 7.85 -3.84
C PHE A 279 -10.38 8.23 -5.12
N GLU A 280 -10.68 7.27 -6.01
CA GLU A 280 -11.44 7.52 -7.24
C GLU A 280 -12.81 8.13 -6.92
N ALA A 281 -13.54 7.56 -5.95
CA ALA A 281 -14.83 8.10 -5.52
C ALA A 281 -14.70 9.56 -5.02
N MET A 282 -13.64 9.88 -4.29
CA MET A 282 -13.40 11.24 -3.79
C MET A 282 -13.11 12.24 -4.91
N MET A 283 -12.49 11.81 -6.00
CA MET A 283 -12.21 12.67 -7.16
C MET A 283 -13.49 13.15 -7.86
N GLU A 284 -14.59 12.41 -7.74
CA GLU A 284 -15.89 12.77 -8.34
C GLU A 284 -16.70 13.76 -7.49
N ILE A 285 -16.29 13.99 -6.23
CA ILE A 285 -17.01 14.88 -5.31
C ILE A 285 -16.69 16.36 -5.61
N GLU A 286 -17.76 17.18 -5.77
CA GLU A 286 -17.58 18.63 -6.01
C GLU A 286 -18.12 19.50 -4.89
N LYS A 287 -19.41 19.41 -4.58
CA LYS A 287 -20.11 20.29 -3.61
C LYS A 287 -21.04 19.50 -2.70
N PRO A 288 -20.49 18.70 -1.78
CA PRO A 288 -21.29 17.85 -0.93
C PRO A 288 -22.08 18.65 0.12
N GLU A 289 -23.14 18.06 0.65
CA GLU A 289 -23.88 18.65 1.78
C GLU A 289 -23.07 18.58 3.07
N LYS A 290 -22.50 17.41 3.41
CA LYS A 290 -21.55 17.23 4.49
C LYS A 290 -20.13 17.21 3.95
N THR A 291 -19.17 17.62 4.74
CA THR A 291 -17.75 17.45 4.37
C THR A 291 -17.46 15.98 4.11
N CYS A 292 -16.90 15.70 2.93
CA CYS A 292 -16.45 14.36 2.56
C CYS A 292 -14.95 14.23 2.78
N VAL A 293 -14.55 13.07 3.22
CA VAL A 293 -13.14 12.76 3.55
C VAL A 293 -12.74 11.42 2.96
N THR A 294 -11.55 11.33 2.40
CA THR A 294 -10.86 10.05 2.19
C THR A 294 -9.61 10.05 3.04
N LEU A 295 -9.50 9.06 3.94
CA LEU A 295 -8.40 8.90 4.88
C LEU A 295 -7.66 7.59 4.55
N LEU A 296 -6.43 7.72 4.05
CA LEU A 296 -5.59 6.61 3.64
C LEU A 296 -4.37 6.55 4.57
N VAL A 297 -4.28 5.48 5.34
CA VAL A 297 -3.34 5.38 6.48
C VAL A 297 -2.27 4.33 6.27
N ASP A 298 -1.19 4.45 7.00
CA ASP A 298 -0.08 3.52 7.11
C ASP A 298 -0.23 2.65 8.39
N LYS A 299 0.52 1.56 8.45
CA LYS A 299 0.72 0.70 9.65
C LYS A 299 -0.49 -0.11 10.12
N GLU A 300 -1.49 -0.31 9.25
CA GLU A 300 -2.59 -1.21 9.59
C GLU A 300 -2.09 -2.62 9.86
N GLU A 301 -1.19 -3.13 9.01
CA GLU A 301 -0.61 -4.48 9.05
C GLU A 301 0.17 -4.82 10.34
N ILE A 302 0.46 -3.81 11.15
CA ILE A 302 1.10 -3.96 12.47
C ILE A 302 0.27 -3.38 13.61
N GLY A 303 -1.05 -3.26 13.41
CA GLY A 303 -2.01 -2.82 14.43
C GLY A 303 -2.16 -1.31 14.55
N SER A 304 -1.87 -0.54 13.50
CA SER A 304 -2.03 0.93 13.43
C SER A 304 -1.19 1.72 14.44
N VAL A 305 -0.19 1.09 15.06
CA VAL A 305 0.66 1.72 16.08
C VAL A 305 1.85 2.41 15.42
N GLY A 306 2.05 3.68 15.74
CA GLY A 306 3.15 4.50 15.24
C GLY A 306 2.71 5.89 14.80
N ALA A 307 3.68 6.72 14.40
CA ALA A 307 3.44 8.12 14.07
C ALA A 307 2.51 8.31 12.87
N THR A 308 2.53 7.38 11.91
CA THR A 308 1.77 7.43 10.64
C THR A 308 0.52 6.54 10.64
N GLY A 309 0.32 5.72 11.68
CA GLY A 309 -0.85 4.87 11.83
C GLY A 309 -2.10 5.62 12.31
N MET A 310 -3.24 4.94 12.29
CA MET A 310 -4.53 5.50 12.69
C MET A 310 -4.59 5.91 14.17
N HIS A 311 -3.74 5.35 15.04
CA HIS A 311 -3.62 5.75 16.44
C HIS A 311 -2.89 7.09 16.65
N SER A 312 -2.30 7.67 15.59
CA SER A 312 -1.72 9.01 15.66
C SER A 312 -2.81 10.09 15.83
N ARG A 313 -2.40 11.29 16.23
CA ARG A 313 -3.31 12.44 16.28
C ARG A 313 -3.47 13.17 14.95
N PHE A 314 -2.94 12.61 13.88
CA PHE A 314 -2.95 13.26 12.57
C PHE A 314 -4.34 13.69 12.12
N PHE A 315 -5.30 12.76 12.14
CA PHE A 315 -6.65 13.05 11.66
C PHE A 315 -7.37 14.08 12.54
N GLU A 316 -7.32 13.93 13.87
CA GLU A 316 -7.91 14.87 14.82
C GLU A 316 -7.32 16.28 14.64
N ASN A 317 -5.99 16.41 14.56
CA ASN A 317 -5.31 17.68 14.33
C ASN A 317 -5.68 18.30 12.97
N THR A 318 -5.78 17.50 11.92
CA THR A 318 -6.18 17.97 10.59
C THR A 318 -7.61 18.53 10.61
N VAL A 319 -8.54 17.83 11.26
CA VAL A 319 -9.93 18.31 11.43
C VAL A 319 -9.98 19.61 12.24
N ALA A 320 -9.13 19.76 13.26
CA ALA A 320 -9.04 20.97 14.06
C ALA A 320 -8.57 22.17 13.23
N GLU A 321 -7.53 22.00 12.40
CA GLU A 321 -7.06 23.07 11.52
C GLU A 321 -8.09 23.46 10.44
N ILE A 322 -8.78 22.47 9.87
CA ILE A 322 -9.90 22.75 8.94
C ILE A 322 -10.98 23.57 9.63
N ALA A 323 -11.41 23.19 10.84
CA ALA A 323 -12.40 23.95 11.61
C ALA A 323 -11.94 25.38 11.91
N ASN A 324 -10.65 25.58 12.21
CA ASN A 324 -10.04 26.89 12.42
C ASN A 324 -10.09 27.75 11.15
N LEU A 325 -9.73 27.18 10.01
CA LEU A 325 -9.80 27.88 8.72
C LEU A 325 -11.24 28.14 8.25
N MET A 326 -12.21 27.32 8.68
CA MET A 326 -13.65 27.58 8.48
C MET A 326 -14.19 28.67 9.43
N GLY A 327 -13.41 29.09 10.44
CA GLY A 327 -13.80 30.13 11.40
C GLY A 327 -14.69 29.62 12.53
N ASN A 328 -14.77 28.34 12.77
CA ASN A 328 -15.64 27.71 13.79
C ASN A 328 -14.87 26.70 14.66
N TYR A 329 -13.65 27.05 15.08
CA TYR A 329 -12.86 26.18 15.96
C TYR A 329 -13.31 26.29 17.42
N SER A 330 -13.57 25.16 18.02
CA SER A 330 -13.54 24.94 19.47
C SER A 330 -13.29 23.44 19.71
N GLU A 331 -12.79 23.09 20.90
CA GLU A 331 -12.65 21.68 21.32
C GLU A 331 -13.98 20.91 21.18
N LEU A 332 -15.10 21.56 21.48
CA LEU A 332 -16.40 20.93 21.40
C LEU A 332 -16.85 20.74 19.93
N THR A 333 -16.53 21.68 19.04
CA THR A 333 -16.76 21.55 17.59
C THR A 333 -16.07 20.30 17.06
N ILE A 334 -14.79 20.09 17.40
CA ILE A 334 -14.02 18.93 16.93
C ILE A 334 -14.62 17.61 17.45
N ARG A 335 -14.91 17.55 18.76
CA ARG A 335 -15.52 16.36 19.36
C ARG A 335 -16.87 16.01 18.74
N ARG A 336 -17.70 17.00 18.47
CA ARG A 336 -18.99 16.82 17.79
C ARG A 336 -18.80 16.39 16.34
N ALA A 337 -17.89 17.02 15.60
CA ALA A 337 -17.59 16.67 14.23
C ALA A 337 -17.19 15.18 14.13
N LEU A 338 -16.26 14.73 14.97
CA LEU A 338 -15.85 13.33 14.99
C LEU A 338 -16.98 12.39 15.43
N ALA A 339 -17.69 12.71 16.51
CA ALA A 339 -18.77 11.87 17.02
C ALA A 339 -19.97 11.72 16.08
N ASN A 340 -20.28 12.76 15.30
CA ASN A 340 -21.40 12.78 14.36
C ASN A 340 -21.00 12.31 12.94
N SER A 341 -19.73 12.00 12.73
CA SER A 341 -19.24 11.48 11.46
C SER A 341 -19.69 10.03 11.23
N LYS A 342 -19.79 9.67 9.96
CA LYS A 342 -19.98 8.27 9.53
C LYS A 342 -18.79 7.87 8.70
N MET A 343 -18.25 6.68 8.99
CA MET A 343 -17.10 6.13 8.29
C MET A 343 -17.44 4.78 7.70
N ILE A 344 -17.06 4.57 6.47
CA ILE A 344 -16.87 3.25 5.89
C ILE A 344 -15.38 2.96 6.04
N SER A 345 -15.04 2.07 6.96
CA SER A 345 -13.70 1.54 7.13
C SER A 345 -13.60 0.33 6.22
N SER A 346 -12.93 0.51 5.11
CA SER A 346 -12.79 -0.51 4.09
C SER A 346 -11.56 -1.35 4.36
N ASP A 347 -11.70 -2.62 4.09
CA ASP A 347 -10.63 -3.61 4.07
C ASP A 347 -11.05 -4.78 3.21
N VAL A 348 -10.11 -5.55 2.67
CA VAL A 348 -10.42 -6.65 1.77
C VAL A 348 -10.96 -7.87 2.52
N SER A 349 -11.88 -8.58 1.89
CA SER A 349 -12.31 -9.92 2.32
C SER A 349 -11.81 -10.96 1.34
N ALA A 350 -11.31 -12.08 1.87
CA ALA A 350 -11.01 -13.25 1.05
C ALA A 350 -12.31 -13.78 0.42
N ALA A 351 -12.35 -13.89 -0.91
CA ALA A 351 -13.46 -14.54 -1.59
C ALA A 351 -13.43 -16.07 -1.36
N PHE A 352 -14.60 -16.69 -1.39
CA PHE A 352 -14.70 -18.15 -1.28
C PHE A 352 -13.87 -18.83 -2.39
N ASP A 353 -12.86 -19.61 -1.95
CA ASP A 353 -11.98 -20.35 -2.85
C ASP A 353 -12.36 -21.83 -2.83
N PRO A 354 -12.77 -22.42 -3.98
CA PRO A 354 -13.12 -23.83 -4.08
C PRO A 354 -11.96 -24.79 -3.82
N ASN A 355 -10.69 -24.32 -3.83
CA ASN A 355 -9.54 -25.12 -3.44
C ASN A 355 -9.37 -25.28 -1.91
N TYR A 356 -10.01 -24.39 -1.14
CA TYR A 356 -9.94 -24.36 0.32
C TYR A 356 -11.30 -24.15 0.97
N PRO A 357 -12.31 -24.99 0.62
CA PRO A 357 -13.69 -24.78 1.10
C PRO A 357 -13.84 -24.93 2.61
N GLU A 358 -12.91 -25.62 3.27
CA GLU A 358 -12.94 -25.93 4.71
C GLU A 358 -12.57 -24.74 5.61
N VAL A 359 -11.95 -23.68 5.07
CA VAL A 359 -11.55 -22.51 5.87
C VAL A 359 -12.60 -21.40 5.87
N MET A 360 -13.70 -21.57 5.14
CA MET A 360 -14.74 -20.55 4.98
C MET A 360 -16.14 -21.09 5.25
N GLU A 361 -16.96 -20.27 5.92
CA GLU A 361 -18.40 -20.54 6.06
C GLU A 361 -19.12 -20.07 4.79
N LYS A 362 -19.57 -21.02 3.97
CA LYS A 362 -20.07 -20.77 2.62
C LYS A 362 -21.29 -19.82 2.56
N GLN A 363 -22.12 -19.80 3.61
CA GLN A 363 -23.34 -18.97 3.62
C GLN A 363 -23.03 -17.50 3.90
N SER A 364 -21.91 -17.22 4.57
CA SER A 364 -21.50 -15.88 4.99
C SER A 364 -20.23 -15.37 4.29
N ALA A 365 -19.60 -16.18 3.44
CA ALA A 365 -18.42 -15.79 2.70
C ALA A 365 -18.73 -14.79 1.56
N ALA A 366 -17.76 -13.99 1.20
CA ALA A 366 -17.78 -13.19 -0.01
C ALA A 366 -17.58 -14.06 -1.25
N PHE A 367 -18.15 -13.68 -2.38
CA PHE A 367 -18.01 -14.38 -3.65
C PHE A 367 -17.68 -13.39 -4.77
N PHE A 368 -16.82 -13.82 -5.69
CA PHE A 368 -16.53 -13.01 -6.89
C PHE A 368 -17.80 -12.63 -7.63
N GLY A 369 -17.88 -11.35 -8.02
CA GLY A 369 -18.99 -10.79 -8.77
C GLY A 369 -20.31 -10.62 -8.02
N LYS A 370 -20.35 -10.88 -6.70
CA LYS A 370 -21.60 -10.74 -5.91
C LYS A 370 -21.58 -9.57 -4.93
N GLY A 371 -20.52 -8.80 -4.92
CA GLY A 371 -20.31 -7.71 -3.97
C GLY A 371 -19.88 -8.21 -2.58
N ILE A 372 -19.87 -7.27 -1.62
CA ILE A 372 -19.53 -7.49 -0.21
C ILE A 372 -20.75 -7.83 0.63
#